data_bef916d1c0cc6675f28092be1f66e660
#
_entry.id   bef916d1c0cc6675f28092be1f66e660
#
_cell.length_a   1.000
_cell.length_b   1.000
_cell.length_c   1.000
_cell.angle_alpha   90.00
_cell.angle_beta   90.00
_cell.angle_gamma   90.00
#
_symmetry.space_group_name_H-M   'P 1'
#
loop_
_entity.id
_entity.type
_entity.pdbx_description
1 polymer ?
#
loop_
_entity_poly.entity_id
_entity_poly.type
_entity_poly.pdbx_seq_one_letter_code
_entity_poly.pdbx_strand_id
1 'polypeptide(L)'
;MKARLIGSVALVATLSACANTATIARFSESRAGFAAVTDRSTDAQAGTPGWHQNAAEIAAAEARSKAMLQGKTISAETAVQVALLNNRGLQAAYAELGLSAADVWEAALGPVPSVGVSVSGLAGDVARTLEATLLNSILEAATAKPRTKVAELRFQQAQLTAAGETIALAVETRRAWIEAVAAFEAASLIAGTQNTAAAASELAVELGRTGAMNAADQAREHAFTAEIAAERADAKLEAQLAKERLARLMGVSLSQVNFYVPDALPSLPGRPRSRADIERLALQNRVDIAAGRLELQAIAADYRLTGETRAVSDVAIRAGLEAERYAGKTETTPVVEVEFEIPLYDTGKLASRRGALEYLKAANLLADAATNARAEARAAHLEVTGKHGVARHWRDVVLPLRRTIDEEALKSYNGMITSTFELIEDARDGLEAQLGAAKAKRDYWLAETDVTAAIWGGTAAAGKSDGGDE
;
A
#
# COMPACT_ATOMS: atom_id res chain seq x y z
N MET A 1 51.41 -23.00 -31.20
CA MET A 1 49.96 -22.66 -31.17
C MET A 1 49.21 -23.14 -29.92
N LYS A 2 49.49 -24.35 -29.37
CA LYS A 2 48.75 -24.88 -28.20
C LYS A 2 48.98 -24.12 -26.87
N ALA A 3 50.17 -23.55 -26.60
CA ALA A 3 50.45 -22.82 -25.36
C ALA A 3 49.82 -21.42 -25.29
N ARG A 4 49.49 -20.79 -26.45
CA ARG A 4 48.87 -19.46 -26.53
C ARG A 4 47.35 -19.50 -26.32
N LEU A 5 46.67 -20.62 -26.63
CA LEU A 5 45.24 -20.82 -26.33
C LEU A 5 44.97 -21.06 -24.83
N ILE A 6 45.93 -21.68 -24.12
CA ILE A 6 45.78 -21.96 -22.68
C ILE A 6 45.86 -20.66 -21.86
N GLY A 7 46.67 -19.69 -22.26
CA GLY A 7 46.72 -18.37 -21.61
C GLY A 7 45.42 -17.56 -21.72
N SER A 8 44.76 -17.60 -22.88
CA SER A 8 43.49 -16.90 -23.11
C SER A 8 42.32 -17.54 -22.36
N VAL A 9 42.31 -18.86 -22.25
CA VAL A 9 41.27 -19.59 -21.46
C VAL A 9 41.45 -19.40 -19.96
N ALA A 10 42.70 -19.32 -19.47
CA ALA A 10 42.98 -19.04 -18.06
C ALA A 10 42.58 -17.64 -17.66
N LEU A 11 42.71 -16.62 -18.52
CA LEU A 11 42.27 -15.25 -18.26
C LEU A 11 40.73 -15.13 -18.17
N VAL A 12 40.00 -15.85 -19.00
CA VAL A 12 38.53 -15.90 -18.96
C VAL A 12 38.02 -16.65 -17.71
N ALA A 13 38.72 -17.69 -17.28
CA ALA A 13 38.36 -18.46 -16.08
C ALA A 13 38.57 -17.69 -14.78
N THR A 14 39.56 -16.75 -14.70
CA THR A 14 39.77 -15.93 -13.53
C THR A 14 38.75 -14.79 -13.41
N LEU A 15 38.15 -14.34 -14.52
CA LEU A 15 37.10 -13.33 -14.54
C LEU A 15 35.75 -13.86 -14.02
N SER A 16 35.50 -15.17 -14.19
CA SER A 16 34.28 -15.80 -13.64
C SER A 16 34.29 -16.01 -12.12
N ALA A 17 35.45 -15.88 -11.49
CA ALA A 17 35.61 -16.09 -10.04
C ALA A 17 35.08 -14.90 -9.19
N CYS A 18 34.74 -13.77 -9.79
CA CYS A 18 34.21 -12.60 -9.09
C CYS A 18 32.69 -12.62 -8.90
N ALA A 19 31.95 -13.43 -9.65
CA ALA A 19 30.51 -13.54 -9.53
C ALA A 19 30.10 -14.27 -8.25
N ASN A 20 29.22 -13.68 -7.45
CA ASN A 20 28.68 -14.33 -6.25
C ASN A 20 27.53 -15.26 -6.63
N THR A 21 27.87 -16.48 -7.04
CA THR A 21 26.90 -17.48 -7.54
C THR A 21 25.78 -17.80 -6.55
N ALA A 22 26.04 -17.76 -5.24
CA ALA A 22 25.03 -17.99 -4.23
C ALA A 22 24.00 -16.85 -4.17
N THR A 23 24.47 -15.59 -4.24
CA THR A 23 23.60 -14.41 -4.31
C THR A 23 22.81 -14.43 -5.62
N ILE A 24 23.45 -14.70 -6.74
CA ILE A 24 22.79 -14.82 -8.06
C ILE A 24 21.66 -15.86 -8.00
N ALA A 25 21.94 -17.07 -7.51
CA ALA A 25 20.92 -18.12 -7.40
C ALA A 25 19.71 -17.70 -6.57
N ARG A 26 19.95 -17.02 -5.45
CA ARG A 26 18.89 -16.54 -4.54
C ARG A 26 18.03 -15.46 -5.16
N PHE A 27 18.62 -14.48 -5.86
CA PHE A 27 17.91 -13.32 -6.37
C PHE A 27 17.42 -13.50 -7.82
N SER A 28 17.82 -14.57 -8.52
CA SER A 28 17.23 -14.96 -9.80
C SER A 28 15.92 -15.75 -9.68
N GLU A 29 15.49 -16.09 -8.45
CA GLU A 29 14.18 -16.70 -8.23
C GLU A 29 13.05 -15.73 -8.57
N SER A 30 12.00 -16.24 -9.24
CA SER A 30 10.89 -15.41 -9.73
C SER A 30 10.13 -14.65 -8.64
N ARG A 31 10.17 -15.14 -7.39
CA ARG A 31 9.54 -14.52 -6.22
C ARG A 31 10.54 -14.27 -5.10
N ALA A 32 11.76 -13.88 -5.47
CA ALA A 32 12.80 -13.59 -4.49
C ALA A 32 12.28 -12.62 -3.41
N GLY A 33 12.42 -13.02 -2.15
CA GLY A 33 12.07 -12.20 -1.00
C GLY A 33 10.58 -11.99 -0.68
N PHE A 34 9.66 -12.51 -1.49
CA PHE A 34 8.21 -12.33 -1.26
C PHE A 34 7.71 -13.03 0.01
N ALA A 35 8.39 -14.08 0.47
CA ALA A 35 8.07 -14.75 1.73
C ALA A 35 8.09 -13.76 2.93
N ALA A 36 9.09 -12.86 2.98
CA ALA A 36 9.17 -11.84 4.05
C ALA A 36 7.98 -10.86 4.04
N VAL A 37 7.43 -10.54 2.86
CA VAL A 37 6.21 -9.73 2.73
C VAL A 37 5.01 -10.50 3.29
N THR A 38 4.90 -11.79 2.98
CA THR A 38 3.82 -12.66 3.47
C THR A 38 3.88 -12.81 4.99
N ASP A 39 5.05 -13.06 5.56
CA ASP A 39 5.24 -13.20 7.00
C ASP A 39 4.83 -11.91 7.73
N ARG A 40 5.30 -10.76 7.25
CA ARG A 40 4.97 -9.45 7.84
C ARG A 40 3.48 -9.12 7.74
N SER A 41 2.85 -9.45 6.63
CA SER A 41 1.40 -9.31 6.43
C SER A 41 0.59 -10.18 7.39
N THR A 42 1.06 -11.41 7.62
CA THR A 42 0.44 -12.37 8.55
C THR A 42 0.57 -11.89 9.99
N ASP A 43 1.74 -11.41 10.39
CA ASP A 43 1.98 -10.83 11.73
C ASP A 43 1.06 -9.63 12.00
N ALA A 44 0.82 -8.81 10.97
CA ALA A 44 -0.09 -7.67 11.03
C ALA A 44 -1.58 -8.06 10.95
N GLN A 45 -1.91 -9.35 10.79
CA GLN A 45 -3.27 -9.84 10.56
C GLN A 45 -3.93 -9.17 9.34
N ALA A 46 -3.12 -8.79 8.37
CA ALA A 46 -3.57 -8.15 7.13
C ALA A 46 -4.04 -9.15 6.06
N GLY A 47 -3.92 -10.46 6.31
CA GLY A 47 -4.29 -11.52 5.37
C GLY A 47 -3.09 -12.10 4.62
N THR A 48 -3.37 -13.00 3.67
CA THR A 48 -2.34 -13.68 2.88
C THR A 48 -2.25 -13.07 1.48
N PRO A 49 -1.18 -12.35 1.16
CA PRO A 49 -1.00 -11.74 -0.14
C PRO A 49 -0.69 -12.80 -1.22
N GLY A 50 -1.02 -12.47 -2.47
CA GLY A 50 -0.66 -13.28 -3.64
C GLY A 50 0.04 -12.43 -4.68
N TRP A 51 1.20 -12.88 -5.17
CA TRP A 51 1.91 -12.24 -6.28
C TRP A 51 1.74 -13.06 -7.56
N HIS A 52 1.07 -12.48 -8.55
CA HIS A 52 0.74 -13.12 -9.82
C HIS A 52 1.64 -12.59 -10.93
N GLN A 53 2.42 -13.47 -11.56
CA GLN A 53 3.44 -13.10 -12.53
C GLN A 53 3.08 -13.46 -13.97
N ASN A 54 1.99 -14.20 -14.19
CA ASN A 54 1.55 -14.61 -15.51
C ASN A 54 0.02 -14.61 -15.63
N ALA A 55 -0.47 -14.66 -16.87
CA ALA A 55 -1.90 -14.61 -17.17
C ALA A 55 -2.71 -15.76 -16.54
N ALA A 56 -2.12 -16.94 -16.41
CA ALA A 56 -2.78 -18.10 -15.82
C ALA A 56 -3.01 -17.92 -14.31
N GLU A 57 -2.01 -17.39 -13.60
CA GLU A 57 -2.13 -17.07 -12.16
C GLU A 57 -3.14 -15.95 -11.91
N ILE A 58 -3.14 -14.93 -12.77
CA ILE A 58 -4.12 -13.84 -12.73
C ILE A 58 -5.53 -14.39 -12.90
N ALA A 59 -5.78 -15.21 -13.92
CA ALA A 59 -7.08 -15.81 -14.17
C ALA A 59 -7.54 -16.73 -13.00
N ALA A 60 -6.61 -17.47 -12.41
CA ALA A 60 -6.89 -18.30 -11.22
C ALA A 60 -7.27 -17.45 -9.99
N ALA A 61 -6.59 -16.32 -9.76
CA ALA A 61 -6.91 -15.39 -8.69
C ALA A 61 -8.29 -14.74 -8.90
N GLU A 62 -8.62 -14.31 -10.12
CA GLU A 62 -9.93 -13.76 -10.48
C GLU A 62 -11.04 -14.79 -10.29
N ALA A 63 -10.84 -16.04 -10.71
CA ALA A 63 -11.80 -17.12 -10.51
C ALA A 63 -12.02 -17.42 -9.01
N ARG A 64 -10.97 -17.46 -8.21
CA ARG A 64 -11.03 -17.64 -6.76
C ARG A 64 -11.79 -16.50 -6.09
N SER A 65 -11.50 -15.26 -6.45
CA SER A 65 -12.16 -14.07 -5.93
C SER A 65 -13.65 -14.05 -6.29
N LYS A 66 -14.00 -14.40 -7.52
CA LYS A 66 -15.38 -14.56 -7.95
C LYS A 66 -16.11 -15.62 -7.13
N ALA A 67 -15.48 -16.76 -6.87
CA ALA A 67 -16.06 -17.81 -6.03
C ALA A 67 -16.27 -17.39 -4.56
N MET A 68 -15.45 -16.46 -4.05
CA MET A 68 -15.60 -15.89 -2.70
C MET A 68 -16.74 -14.87 -2.61
N LEU A 69 -17.03 -14.15 -3.69
CA LEU A 69 -17.95 -13.01 -3.71
C LEU A 69 -19.35 -13.37 -4.25
N GLN A 70 -19.43 -14.12 -5.34
CA GLN A 70 -20.65 -14.23 -6.14
C GLN A 70 -21.86 -14.70 -5.33
N GLY A 71 -22.86 -13.81 -5.20
CA GLY A 71 -24.13 -14.07 -4.52
C GLY A 71 -24.01 -14.23 -2.99
N LYS A 72 -22.88 -13.83 -2.38
CA LYS A 72 -22.62 -14.02 -0.96
C LYS A 72 -22.59 -12.70 -0.20
N THR A 73 -22.97 -12.76 1.08
CA THR A 73 -22.69 -11.70 2.05
C THR A 73 -21.28 -11.87 2.55
N ILE A 74 -20.44 -10.84 2.38
CA ILE A 74 -19.01 -10.88 2.65
C ILE A 74 -18.64 -10.25 4.00
N SER A 75 -17.67 -10.85 4.68
CA SER A 75 -17.04 -10.26 5.87
C SER A 75 -15.92 -9.30 5.48
N ALA A 76 -15.44 -8.51 6.44
CA ALA A 76 -14.27 -7.66 6.26
C ALA A 76 -13.03 -8.46 5.84
N GLU A 77 -12.81 -9.63 6.44
CA GLU A 77 -11.69 -10.52 6.12
C GLU A 77 -11.79 -11.04 4.69
N THR A 78 -13.00 -11.37 4.22
CA THR A 78 -13.22 -11.79 2.82
C THR A 78 -12.92 -10.65 1.86
N ALA A 79 -13.38 -9.44 2.15
CA ALA A 79 -13.10 -8.26 1.34
C ALA A 79 -11.60 -7.97 1.25
N VAL A 80 -10.89 -8.00 2.37
CA VAL A 80 -9.44 -7.84 2.44
C VAL A 80 -8.73 -8.93 1.64
N GLN A 81 -9.10 -10.20 1.81
CA GLN A 81 -8.45 -11.30 1.07
C GLN A 81 -8.63 -11.16 -0.44
N VAL A 82 -9.81 -10.73 -0.90
CA VAL A 82 -10.07 -10.45 -2.32
C VAL A 82 -9.23 -9.27 -2.81
N ALA A 83 -9.12 -8.20 -2.03
CA ALA A 83 -8.27 -7.05 -2.37
C ALA A 83 -6.81 -7.47 -2.55
N LEU A 84 -6.27 -8.26 -1.63
CA LEU A 84 -4.88 -8.76 -1.70
C LEU A 84 -4.63 -9.68 -2.90
N LEU A 85 -5.66 -10.33 -3.43
CA LEU A 85 -5.55 -11.18 -4.62
C LEU A 85 -5.66 -10.39 -5.93
N ASN A 86 -6.53 -9.37 -6.00
CA ASN A 86 -6.92 -8.76 -7.27
C ASN A 86 -6.44 -7.33 -7.47
N ASN A 87 -6.07 -6.60 -6.40
CA ASN A 87 -5.71 -5.19 -6.54
C ASN A 87 -4.47 -5.03 -7.41
N ARG A 88 -4.63 -4.35 -8.57
CA ARG A 88 -3.55 -4.17 -9.55
C ARG A 88 -2.45 -3.24 -9.07
N GLY A 89 -2.78 -2.24 -8.25
CA GLY A 89 -1.77 -1.38 -7.61
C GLY A 89 -0.83 -2.17 -6.71
N LEU A 90 -1.38 -3.10 -5.92
CA LEU A 90 -0.59 -3.98 -5.08
C LEU A 90 0.30 -4.95 -5.90
N GLN A 91 -0.21 -5.48 -7.04
CA GLN A 91 0.60 -6.30 -7.94
C GLN A 91 1.77 -5.51 -8.55
N ALA A 92 1.58 -4.21 -8.84
CA ALA A 92 2.65 -3.32 -9.29
C ALA A 92 3.71 -3.11 -8.19
N ALA A 93 3.31 -2.93 -6.93
CA ALA A 93 4.25 -2.84 -5.81
C ALA A 93 5.08 -4.13 -5.61
N TYR A 94 4.48 -5.30 -5.87
CA TYR A 94 5.24 -6.57 -5.86
C TYR A 94 6.18 -6.72 -7.06
N ALA A 95 5.82 -6.16 -8.22
CA ALA A 95 6.74 -6.11 -9.36
C ALA A 95 7.95 -5.22 -9.07
N GLU A 96 7.77 -4.11 -8.35
CA GLU A 96 8.86 -3.23 -7.88
C GLU A 96 9.82 -3.98 -6.95
N LEU A 97 9.30 -4.83 -6.06
CA LEU A 97 10.14 -5.74 -5.26
C LEU A 97 10.97 -6.67 -6.16
N GLY A 98 10.38 -7.18 -7.25
CA GLY A 98 11.08 -8.01 -8.23
C GLY A 98 12.18 -7.25 -8.97
N LEU A 99 11.94 -5.98 -9.32
CA LEU A 99 12.96 -5.11 -9.91
C LEU A 99 14.12 -4.88 -8.94
N SER A 100 13.83 -4.62 -7.68
CA SER A 100 14.88 -4.48 -6.67
C SER A 100 15.68 -5.78 -6.42
N ALA A 101 15.06 -6.96 -6.59
CA ALA A 101 15.79 -8.23 -6.60
C ALA A 101 16.73 -8.36 -7.81
N ALA A 102 16.30 -7.87 -8.98
CA ALA A 102 17.13 -7.85 -10.18
C ALA A 102 18.34 -6.90 -10.01
N ASP A 103 18.19 -5.77 -9.33
CA ASP A 103 19.30 -4.87 -9.00
C ASP A 103 20.37 -5.55 -8.14
N VAL A 104 19.94 -6.39 -7.16
CA VAL A 104 20.90 -7.19 -6.37
C VAL A 104 21.58 -8.24 -7.24
N TRP A 105 20.83 -8.88 -8.12
CA TRP A 105 21.37 -9.85 -9.06
C TRP A 105 22.40 -9.20 -9.98
N GLU A 106 22.10 -8.04 -10.57
CA GLU A 106 23.02 -7.25 -11.39
C GLU A 106 24.30 -6.89 -10.62
N ALA A 107 24.15 -6.36 -9.40
CA ALA A 107 25.32 -6.05 -8.55
C ALA A 107 26.16 -7.28 -8.20
N ALA A 108 25.56 -8.48 -8.15
CA ALA A 108 26.25 -9.74 -7.84
C ALA A 108 26.97 -10.36 -9.05
N LEU A 109 26.60 -9.98 -10.28
CA LEU A 109 27.29 -10.41 -11.50
C LEU A 109 28.71 -9.84 -11.58
N GLY A 110 28.93 -8.68 -10.95
CA GLY A 110 30.21 -7.97 -11.01
C GLY A 110 30.44 -7.28 -12.38
N PRO A 111 31.68 -6.83 -12.66
CA PRO A 111 31.95 -6.09 -13.87
C PRO A 111 31.77 -6.98 -15.12
N VAL A 112 31.06 -6.41 -16.10
CA VAL A 112 30.86 -7.05 -17.41
C VAL A 112 32.02 -6.66 -18.34
N PRO A 113 32.84 -7.61 -18.77
CA PRO A 113 33.91 -7.30 -19.69
C PRO A 113 33.36 -6.87 -21.06
N SER A 114 33.87 -5.78 -21.61
CA SER A 114 33.53 -5.35 -22.97
C SER A 114 34.59 -5.79 -23.96
N VAL A 115 34.15 -6.23 -25.16
CA VAL A 115 35.03 -6.61 -26.25
C VAL A 115 34.90 -5.56 -27.34
N GLY A 116 35.99 -4.88 -27.65
CA GLY A 116 36.10 -3.95 -28.77
C GLY A 116 36.83 -4.59 -29.93
N VAL A 117 36.31 -4.39 -31.15
CA VAL A 117 37.01 -4.76 -32.40
C VAL A 117 37.04 -3.52 -33.28
N SER A 118 38.24 -3.07 -33.61
CA SER A 118 38.44 -1.97 -34.55
C SER A 118 39.20 -2.41 -35.80
N VAL A 119 38.84 -1.84 -36.93
CA VAL A 119 39.50 -2.07 -38.22
C VAL A 119 39.82 -0.71 -38.83
N SER A 120 41.05 -0.45 -39.09
CA SER A 120 41.51 0.77 -39.76
C SER A 120 42.24 0.46 -41.09
N GLY A 121 42.47 1.48 -41.93
CA GLY A 121 43.16 1.32 -43.22
C GLY A 121 42.31 0.65 -44.30
N LEU A 122 41.00 0.92 -44.36
CA LEU A 122 40.09 0.33 -45.35
C LEU A 122 40.15 0.95 -46.75
N ALA A 123 40.87 2.07 -46.93
CA ALA A 123 40.99 2.76 -48.21
C ALA A 123 42.46 2.87 -48.68
N GLY A 124 42.75 2.35 -49.87
CA GLY A 124 44.07 2.48 -50.54
C GLY A 124 45.10 1.43 -50.14
N ASP A 125 46.37 1.67 -50.54
CA ASP A 125 47.55 0.84 -50.27
C ASP A 125 48.11 1.04 -48.83
N VAL A 126 47.29 1.49 -47.89
CA VAL A 126 47.68 1.71 -46.50
C VAL A 126 47.66 0.42 -45.72
N ALA A 127 48.50 0.33 -44.70
CA ALA A 127 48.47 -0.78 -43.73
C ALA A 127 47.07 -0.99 -43.14
N ARG A 128 46.62 -2.24 -43.13
CA ARG A 128 45.35 -2.63 -42.49
C ARG A 128 45.62 -3.12 -41.09
N THR A 129 45.03 -2.43 -40.13
CA THR A 129 45.14 -2.81 -38.73
C THR A 129 43.80 -3.38 -38.22
N LEU A 130 43.86 -4.57 -37.67
CA LEU A 130 42.77 -5.19 -36.92
C LEU A 130 43.18 -5.23 -35.46
N GLU A 131 42.41 -4.54 -34.61
CA GLU A 131 42.60 -4.55 -33.18
C GLU A 131 41.40 -5.24 -32.53
N ALA A 132 41.69 -6.18 -31.64
CA ALA A 132 40.68 -6.80 -30.79
C ALA A 132 41.10 -6.62 -29.33
N THR A 133 40.26 -5.93 -28.56
CA THR A 133 40.54 -5.56 -27.18
C THR A 133 39.50 -6.08 -26.22
N LEU A 134 39.94 -6.46 -25.04
CA LEU A 134 39.09 -6.78 -23.89
C LEU A 134 39.35 -5.71 -22.83
N LEU A 135 38.27 -4.96 -22.45
CA LEU A 135 38.30 -3.95 -21.39
C LEU A 135 37.61 -4.48 -20.15
N ASN A 136 38.24 -4.34 -19.00
CA ASN A 136 37.63 -4.69 -17.71
C ASN A 136 38.00 -3.65 -16.64
N SER A 137 36.98 -3.21 -15.86
CA SER A 137 37.18 -2.28 -14.76
C SER A 137 37.63 -3.04 -13.51
N ILE A 138 38.81 -2.68 -13.01
CA ILE A 138 39.37 -3.23 -11.75
C ILE A 138 38.62 -2.63 -10.57
N LEU A 139 38.27 -1.36 -10.64
CA LEU A 139 37.55 -0.67 -9.57
C LEU A 139 36.16 -1.30 -9.35
N GLU A 140 35.45 -1.62 -10.41
CA GLU A 140 34.18 -2.33 -10.32
C GLU A 140 34.33 -3.71 -9.70
N ALA A 141 35.37 -4.47 -10.07
CA ALA A 141 35.66 -5.77 -9.46
C ALA A 141 35.99 -5.65 -7.97
N ALA A 142 36.81 -4.67 -7.58
CA ALA A 142 37.16 -4.43 -6.18
C ALA A 142 35.98 -3.95 -5.33
N THR A 143 35.05 -3.21 -5.93
CA THR A 143 33.88 -2.65 -5.25
C THR A 143 32.60 -3.51 -5.37
N ALA A 144 32.64 -4.62 -6.09
CA ALA A 144 31.48 -5.50 -6.32
C ALA A 144 30.79 -5.95 -5.01
N LYS A 145 31.58 -6.44 -4.03
CA LYS A 145 31.01 -6.87 -2.72
C LYS A 145 30.33 -5.74 -1.94
N PRO A 146 30.95 -4.57 -1.74
CA PRO A 146 30.28 -3.42 -1.12
C PRO A 146 29.02 -2.97 -1.88
N ARG A 147 29.07 -2.91 -3.20
CA ARG A 147 27.91 -2.56 -4.04
C ARG A 147 26.75 -3.55 -3.86
N THR A 148 27.04 -4.86 -3.93
CA THR A 148 26.04 -5.91 -3.66
C THR A 148 25.42 -5.74 -2.26
N LYS A 149 26.24 -5.37 -1.25
CA LYS A 149 25.72 -5.13 0.10
C LYS A 149 24.76 -3.94 0.17
N VAL A 150 25.04 -2.85 -0.53
CA VAL A 150 24.12 -1.71 -0.64
C VAL A 150 22.82 -2.11 -1.34
N ALA A 151 22.93 -2.86 -2.45
CA ALA A 151 21.76 -3.36 -3.18
C ALA A 151 20.91 -4.31 -2.30
N GLU A 152 21.53 -5.20 -1.52
CA GLU A 152 20.82 -6.05 -0.55
C GLU A 152 20.05 -5.25 0.53
N LEU A 153 20.62 -4.15 1.03
CA LEU A 153 19.94 -3.29 2.00
C LEU A 153 18.74 -2.58 1.37
N ARG A 154 18.90 -2.09 0.15
CA ARG A 154 17.79 -1.49 -0.62
C ARG A 154 16.70 -2.51 -0.94
N PHE A 155 17.08 -3.74 -1.27
CA PHE A 155 16.12 -4.83 -1.45
C PHE A 155 15.35 -5.16 -0.16
N GLN A 156 16.00 -5.21 1.00
CA GLN A 156 15.31 -5.38 2.29
C GLN A 156 14.36 -4.22 2.57
N GLN A 157 14.71 -3.00 2.20
CA GLN A 157 13.82 -1.85 2.25
C GLN A 157 12.62 -2.03 1.32
N ALA A 158 12.82 -2.48 0.07
CA ALA A 158 11.75 -2.76 -0.88
C ALA A 158 10.78 -3.84 -0.36
N GLN A 159 11.30 -4.87 0.35
CA GLN A 159 10.44 -5.86 1.03
C GLN A 159 9.53 -5.23 2.08
N LEU A 160 10.07 -4.31 2.90
CA LEU A 160 9.26 -3.60 3.89
C LEU A 160 8.26 -2.65 3.24
N THR A 161 8.63 -1.97 2.16
CA THR A 161 7.72 -1.11 1.39
C THR A 161 6.56 -1.94 0.83
N ALA A 162 6.83 -3.06 0.18
CA ALA A 162 5.80 -3.97 -0.34
C ALA A 162 4.89 -4.53 0.78
N ALA A 163 5.45 -4.84 1.95
CA ALA A 163 4.67 -5.24 3.12
C ALA A 163 3.80 -4.07 3.63
N GLY A 164 4.33 -2.85 3.65
CA GLY A 164 3.59 -1.64 4.01
C GLY A 164 2.40 -1.39 3.10
N GLU A 165 2.58 -1.48 1.78
CA GLU A 165 1.50 -1.36 0.80
C GLU A 165 0.43 -2.45 0.98
N THR A 166 0.85 -3.68 1.32
CA THR A 166 -0.07 -4.79 1.61
C THR A 166 -0.92 -4.49 2.85
N ILE A 167 -0.31 -4.01 3.92
CA ILE A 167 -0.99 -3.65 5.17
C ILE A 167 -1.91 -2.44 4.94
N ALA A 168 -1.45 -1.43 4.20
CA ALA A 168 -2.23 -0.24 3.86
C ALA A 168 -3.51 -0.61 3.11
N LEU A 169 -3.40 -1.43 2.06
CA LEU A 169 -4.56 -1.90 1.30
C LEU A 169 -5.53 -2.70 2.18
N ALA A 170 -5.02 -3.54 3.08
CA ALA A 170 -5.86 -4.30 4.01
C ALA A 170 -6.64 -3.38 4.98
N VAL A 171 -6.00 -2.36 5.53
CA VAL A 171 -6.61 -1.34 6.39
C VAL A 171 -7.66 -0.53 5.63
N GLU A 172 -7.32 -0.02 4.43
CA GLU A 172 -8.25 0.76 3.61
C GLU A 172 -9.47 -0.06 3.17
N THR A 173 -9.26 -1.32 2.80
CA THR A 173 -10.36 -2.21 2.42
C THR A 173 -11.27 -2.50 3.61
N ARG A 174 -10.71 -2.69 4.81
CA ARG A 174 -11.50 -2.89 6.04
C ARG A 174 -12.30 -1.65 6.40
N ARG A 175 -11.72 -0.45 6.28
CA ARG A 175 -12.45 0.82 6.45
C ARG A 175 -13.60 0.94 5.44
N ALA A 176 -13.33 0.70 4.16
CA ALA A 176 -14.35 0.78 3.13
C ALA A 176 -15.49 -0.24 3.34
N TRP A 177 -15.17 -1.44 3.87
CA TRP A 177 -16.17 -2.41 4.24
C TRP A 177 -17.04 -1.92 5.40
N ILE A 178 -16.44 -1.34 6.46
CA ILE A 178 -17.16 -0.76 7.60
C ILE A 178 -18.09 0.37 7.12
N GLU A 179 -17.59 1.28 6.27
CA GLU A 179 -18.39 2.37 5.68
C GLU A 179 -19.53 1.85 4.83
N ALA A 180 -19.30 0.83 4.00
CA ALA A 180 -20.34 0.23 3.18
C ALA A 180 -21.44 -0.40 4.03
N VAL A 181 -21.08 -1.21 5.04
CA VAL A 181 -22.06 -1.81 5.96
C VAL A 181 -22.87 -0.74 6.69
N ALA A 182 -22.20 0.30 7.22
CA ALA A 182 -22.86 1.39 7.94
C ALA A 182 -23.81 2.20 7.04
N ALA A 183 -23.45 2.42 5.76
CA ALA A 183 -24.30 3.11 4.80
C ALA A 183 -25.56 2.29 4.45
N PHE A 184 -25.43 0.97 4.29
CA PHE A 184 -26.58 0.09 4.10
C PHE A 184 -27.44 -0.02 5.35
N GLU A 185 -26.87 -0.06 6.56
CA GLU A 185 -27.59 -0.01 7.82
C GLU A 185 -28.41 1.28 7.93
N ALA A 186 -27.82 2.45 7.65
CA ALA A 186 -28.52 3.74 7.64
C ALA A 186 -29.66 3.78 6.62
N ALA A 187 -29.43 3.33 5.39
CA ALA A 187 -30.47 3.28 4.35
C ALA A 187 -31.64 2.36 4.75
N SER A 188 -31.37 1.27 5.47
CA SER A 188 -32.39 0.35 5.98
C SER A 188 -33.23 0.99 7.10
N LEU A 189 -32.59 1.73 8.01
CA LEU A 189 -33.29 2.45 9.09
C LEU A 189 -34.25 3.51 8.53
N ILE A 190 -33.77 4.32 7.57
CA ILE A 190 -34.60 5.36 6.91
C ILE A 190 -35.77 4.71 6.13
N ALA A 191 -35.52 3.56 5.45
CA ALA A 191 -36.57 2.85 4.75
C ALA A 191 -37.68 2.34 5.69
N GLY A 192 -37.33 1.89 6.90
CA GLY A 192 -38.29 1.51 7.92
C GLY A 192 -39.19 2.70 8.35
N THR A 193 -38.57 3.84 8.62
CA THR A 193 -39.31 5.06 8.98
C THR A 193 -40.18 5.59 7.86
N GLN A 194 -39.77 5.48 6.60
CA GLN A 194 -40.61 5.87 5.47
C GLN A 194 -41.93 5.06 5.40
N ASN A 195 -41.90 3.78 5.73
CA ASN A 195 -43.13 2.97 5.74
C ASN A 195 -44.08 3.45 6.83
N THR A 196 -43.57 3.87 8.00
CA THR A 196 -44.39 4.45 9.07
C THR A 196 -44.93 5.82 8.68
N ALA A 197 -44.12 6.69 8.09
CA ALA A 197 -44.53 8.00 7.59
C ALA A 197 -45.62 7.90 6.50
N ALA A 198 -45.50 6.94 5.60
CA ALA A 198 -46.53 6.68 4.55
C ALA A 198 -47.88 6.27 5.17
N ALA A 199 -47.86 5.37 6.17
CA ALA A 199 -49.09 4.99 6.88
C ALA A 199 -49.72 6.16 7.65
N ALA A 200 -48.90 7.03 8.26
CA ALA A 200 -49.36 8.25 8.95
C ALA A 200 -49.97 9.25 7.95
N SER A 201 -49.39 9.40 6.76
CA SER A 201 -49.90 10.26 5.70
C SER A 201 -51.25 9.77 5.17
N GLU A 202 -51.47 8.46 5.01
CA GLU A 202 -52.75 7.88 4.67
C GLU A 202 -53.81 8.15 5.75
N LEU A 203 -53.44 7.99 7.03
CA LEU A 203 -54.32 8.32 8.16
C LEU A 203 -54.69 9.79 8.16
N ALA A 204 -53.74 10.70 7.91
CA ALA A 204 -54.00 12.15 7.82
C ALA A 204 -55.02 12.51 6.73
N VAL A 205 -55.00 11.83 5.60
CA VAL A 205 -56.04 11.98 4.53
C VAL A 205 -57.42 11.59 5.06
N GLU A 206 -57.56 10.46 5.74
CA GLU A 206 -58.86 10.01 6.28
C GLU A 206 -59.37 10.92 7.41
N LEU A 207 -58.51 11.37 8.31
CA LEU A 207 -58.83 12.34 9.34
C LEU A 207 -59.27 13.70 8.74
N GLY A 208 -58.63 14.11 7.65
CA GLY A 208 -59.02 15.32 6.93
C GLY A 208 -60.38 15.19 6.25
N ARG A 209 -60.75 14.06 5.70
CA ARG A 209 -62.07 13.79 5.12
C ARG A 209 -63.21 13.84 6.16
N THR A 210 -62.91 13.41 7.37
CA THR A 210 -63.85 13.47 8.50
C THR A 210 -63.92 14.81 9.19
N GLY A 211 -63.02 15.75 8.87
CA GLY A 211 -62.87 17.05 9.52
C GLY A 211 -62.13 16.98 10.87
N ALA A 212 -61.57 15.85 11.23
CA ALA A 212 -60.78 15.64 12.45
C ALA A 212 -59.38 16.20 12.38
N MET A 213 -58.85 16.51 11.18
CA MET A 213 -57.56 17.13 10.94
C MET A 213 -57.68 18.33 10.00
N ASN A 214 -57.09 19.46 10.30
CA ASN A 214 -57.09 20.64 9.46
C ASN A 214 -56.11 20.49 8.26
N ALA A 215 -56.26 21.28 7.21
CA ALA A 215 -55.46 21.23 6.01
C ALA A 215 -53.96 21.54 6.24
N ALA A 216 -53.61 22.36 7.24
CA ALA A 216 -52.21 22.67 7.53
C ALA A 216 -51.50 21.48 8.17
N ASP A 217 -52.15 20.74 9.06
CA ASP A 217 -51.62 19.55 9.68
C ASP A 217 -51.48 18.41 8.65
N GLN A 218 -52.45 18.21 7.76
CA GLN A 218 -52.33 17.27 6.63
C GLN A 218 -51.12 17.62 5.75
N ALA A 219 -50.91 18.91 5.44
CA ALA A 219 -49.80 19.35 4.63
C ALA A 219 -48.43 19.06 5.30
N ARG A 220 -48.36 19.20 6.65
CA ARG A 220 -47.13 18.83 7.42
C ARG A 220 -46.81 17.33 7.31
N GLU A 221 -47.83 16.46 7.42
CA GLU A 221 -47.67 15.02 7.25
C GLU A 221 -47.15 14.62 5.86
N HIS A 222 -47.70 15.25 4.83
CA HIS A 222 -47.25 15.03 3.46
C HIS A 222 -45.84 15.56 3.23
N ALA A 223 -45.50 16.72 3.82
CA ALA A 223 -44.15 17.28 3.77
C ALA A 223 -43.13 16.34 4.41
N PHE A 224 -43.42 15.83 5.63
CA PHE A 224 -42.56 14.86 6.31
C PHE A 224 -42.36 13.58 5.47
N THR A 225 -43.43 13.01 4.91
CA THR A 225 -43.31 11.84 4.04
C THR A 225 -42.44 12.11 2.81
N ALA A 226 -42.54 13.31 2.22
CA ALA A 226 -41.73 13.70 1.07
C ALA A 226 -40.24 13.92 1.48
N GLU A 227 -39.97 14.52 2.65
CA GLU A 227 -38.62 14.69 3.19
C GLU A 227 -37.93 13.32 3.42
N ILE A 228 -38.60 12.40 4.12
CA ILE A 228 -38.06 11.04 4.36
C ILE A 228 -37.84 10.26 3.03
N ALA A 229 -38.69 10.48 2.04
CA ALA A 229 -38.48 9.87 0.72
C ALA A 229 -37.20 10.39 0.03
N ALA A 230 -36.90 11.69 0.16
CA ALA A 230 -35.67 12.28 -0.33
C ALA A 230 -34.45 11.75 0.44
N GLU A 231 -34.50 11.74 1.78
CA GLU A 231 -33.43 11.20 2.63
C GLU A 231 -33.14 9.71 2.30
N ARG A 232 -34.19 8.92 2.04
CA ARG A 232 -34.02 7.53 1.60
C ARG A 232 -33.31 7.42 0.27
N ALA A 233 -33.63 8.30 -0.68
CA ALA A 233 -32.98 8.30 -2.00
C ALA A 233 -31.48 8.61 -1.84
N ASP A 234 -31.13 9.61 -1.05
CA ASP A 234 -29.74 9.98 -0.77
C ASP A 234 -28.99 8.88 -0.01
N ALA A 235 -29.57 8.30 1.03
CA ALA A 235 -28.96 7.20 1.78
C ALA A 235 -28.73 5.95 0.90
N LYS A 236 -29.66 5.65 -0.02
CA LYS A 236 -29.50 4.57 -0.99
C LYS A 236 -28.36 4.85 -1.96
N LEU A 237 -28.24 6.08 -2.44
CA LEU A 237 -27.13 6.51 -3.31
C LEU A 237 -25.80 6.38 -2.57
N GLU A 238 -25.70 6.87 -1.33
CA GLU A 238 -24.48 6.78 -0.52
C GLU A 238 -24.08 5.32 -0.28
N ALA A 239 -25.03 4.43 0.03
CA ALA A 239 -24.76 3.00 0.19
C ALA A 239 -24.22 2.36 -1.10
N GLN A 240 -24.75 2.75 -2.26
CA GLN A 240 -24.25 2.27 -3.55
C GLN A 240 -22.83 2.78 -3.83
N LEU A 241 -22.56 4.06 -3.58
CA LEU A 241 -21.22 4.66 -3.74
C LEU A 241 -20.20 4.04 -2.79
N ALA A 242 -20.60 3.76 -1.54
CA ALA A 242 -19.74 3.07 -0.59
C ALA A 242 -19.41 1.64 -1.05
N LYS A 243 -20.38 0.92 -1.61
CA LYS A 243 -20.17 -0.41 -2.21
C LYS A 243 -19.23 -0.35 -3.43
N GLU A 244 -19.35 0.67 -4.29
CA GLU A 244 -18.43 0.89 -5.42
C GLU A 244 -17.00 1.20 -4.94
N ARG A 245 -16.86 2.03 -3.89
CA ARG A 245 -15.53 2.28 -3.27
C ARG A 245 -14.89 0.99 -2.77
N LEU A 246 -15.66 0.14 -2.10
CA LEU A 246 -15.20 -1.17 -1.64
C LEU A 246 -14.82 -2.09 -2.81
N ALA A 247 -15.65 -2.17 -3.86
CA ALA A 247 -15.38 -2.98 -5.06
C ALA A 247 -14.10 -2.53 -5.77
N ARG A 248 -13.86 -1.23 -5.86
CA ARG A 248 -12.62 -0.66 -6.43
C ARG A 248 -11.39 -1.10 -5.66
N LEU A 249 -11.40 -1.06 -4.33
CA LEU A 249 -10.27 -1.52 -3.51
C LEU A 249 -10.05 -3.02 -3.65
N MET A 250 -11.12 -3.80 -3.73
CA MET A 250 -11.07 -5.24 -4.01
C MET A 250 -10.60 -5.57 -5.45
N GLY A 251 -10.45 -4.58 -6.33
CA GLY A 251 -10.05 -4.80 -7.72
C GLY A 251 -11.09 -5.57 -8.54
N VAL A 252 -12.38 -5.45 -8.22
CA VAL A 252 -13.49 -6.13 -8.90
C VAL A 252 -14.49 -5.13 -9.47
N SER A 253 -15.16 -5.51 -10.57
CA SER A 253 -16.24 -4.73 -11.16
C SER A 253 -17.60 -5.30 -10.74
N LEU A 254 -18.49 -4.44 -10.23
CA LEU A 254 -19.85 -4.81 -9.86
C LEU A 254 -20.71 -5.24 -11.07
N SER A 255 -20.29 -4.92 -12.30
CA SER A 255 -20.94 -5.45 -13.52
C SER A 255 -20.68 -6.94 -13.76
N GLN A 256 -19.59 -7.49 -13.19
CA GLN A 256 -19.15 -8.87 -13.39
C GLN A 256 -19.39 -9.76 -12.16
N VAL A 257 -19.41 -9.17 -10.97
CA VAL A 257 -19.51 -9.89 -9.69
C VAL A 257 -20.55 -9.21 -8.81
N ASN A 258 -21.53 -9.97 -8.33
CA ASN A 258 -22.50 -9.48 -7.36
C ASN A 258 -22.20 -10.05 -5.97
N PHE A 259 -22.12 -9.17 -4.98
CA PHE A 259 -21.95 -9.53 -3.57
C PHE A 259 -22.83 -8.64 -2.68
N TYR A 260 -23.04 -9.07 -1.46
CA TYR A 260 -23.78 -8.34 -0.44
C TYR A 260 -22.87 -8.01 0.74
N VAL A 261 -23.18 -6.94 1.44
CA VAL A 261 -22.63 -6.64 2.75
C VAL A 261 -23.65 -6.99 3.83
N PRO A 262 -23.24 -7.23 5.10
CA PRO A 262 -24.20 -7.43 6.19
C PRO A 262 -25.12 -6.22 6.39
N ASP A 263 -26.32 -6.46 6.92
CA ASP A 263 -27.32 -5.42 7.19
C ASP A 263 -26.91 -4.48 8.35
N ALA A 264 -25.99 -4.89 9.20
CA ALA A 264 -25.49 -4.10 10.31
C ALA A 264 -24.04 -4.47 10.67
N LEU A 265 -23.31 -3.50 11.24
CA LEU A 265 -21.99 -3.73 11.80
C LEU A 265 -22.05 -4.68 13.02
N PRO A 266 -20.97 -5.42 13.31
CA PRO A 266 -20.89 -6.27 14.48
C PRO A 266 -21.20 -5.53 15.77
N SER A 267 -21.74 -6.24 16.76
CA SER A 267 -22.03 -5.68 18.08
C SER A 267 -20.78 -5.12 18.74
N LEU A 268 -20.96 -4.05 19.54
CA LEU A 268 -19.88 -3.42 20.28
C LEU A 268 -19.30 -4.41 21.31
N PRO A 269 -17.97 -4.59 21.38
CA PRO A 269 -17.37 -5.44 22.41
C PRO A 269 -17.56 -4.81 23.80
N GLY A 270 -17.55 -5.63 24.86
CA GLY A 270 -17.72 -5.15 26.22
C GLY A 270 -16.61 -4.21 26.71
N ARG A 271 -15.40 -4.35 26.12
CA ARG A 271 -14.26 -3.47 26.36
C ARG A 271 -13.57 -3.18 25.03
N PRO A 272 -13.01 -1.97 24.86
CA PRO A 272 -12.26 -1.63 23.66
C PRO A 272 -11.03 -2.56 23.54
N ARG A 273 -10.68 -2.92 22.31
CA ARG A 273 -9.43 -3.65 22.02
C ARG A 273 -8.25 -2.68 22.06
N SER A 274 -8.03 -2.09 23.22
CA SER A 274 -6.93 -1.16 23.42
C SER A 274 -5.71 -1.87 24.01
N ARG A 275 -4.52 -1.43 23.60
CA ARG A 275 -3.25 -1.91 24.11
C ARG A 275 -2.57 -0.78 24.87
N ALA A 276 -2.29 -1.00 26.16
CA ALA A 276 -1.60 0.01 26.99
C ALA A 276 -0.16 0.33 26.48
N ASP A 277 0.43 -0.58 25.68
CA ASP A 277 1.79 -0.48 25.16
C ASP A 277 1.86 -0.12 23.67
N ILE A 278 0.80 0.50 23.13
CA ILE A 278 0.67 0.80 21.69
C ILE A 278 1.86 1.59 21.12
N GLU A 279 2.39 2.57 21.86
CA GLU A 279 3.56 3.34 21.42
C GLU A 279 4.80 2.45 21.24
N ARG A 280 5.04 1.54 22.18
CA ARG A 280 6.16 0.59 22.07
C ARG A 280 5.96 -0.34 20.89
N LEU A 281 4.75 -0.85 20.70
CA LEU A 281 4.41 -1.73 19.57
C LEU A 281 4.58 -1.01 18.23
N ALA A 282 4.14 0.25 18.13
CA ALA A 282 4.33 1.05 16.92
C ALA A 282 5.81 1.22 16.58
N LEU A 283 6.66 1.61 17.54
CA LEU A 283 8.10 1.77 17.30
C LEU A 283 8.82 0.45 16.94
N GLN A 284 8.29 -0.70 17.36
CA GLN A 284 8.87 -2.01 17.08
C GLN A 284 8.40 -2.61 15.75
N ASN A 285 7.12 -2.39 15.41
CA ASN A 285 6.47 -3.13 14.32
C ASN A 285 6.23 -2.28 13.06
N ARG A 286 6.26 -0.96 13.12
CA ARG A 286 5.99 -0.12 11.95
C ARG A 286 7.01 -0.38 10.83
N VAL A 287 6.47 -0.68 9.66
CA VAL A 287 7.27 -0.99 8.47
C VAL A 287 8.02 0.24 7.95
N ASP A 288 7.45 1.44 8.07
CA ASP A 288 8.07 2.70 7.67
C ASP A 288 9.31 3.03 8.52
N ILE A 289 9.25 2.82 9.84
CA ILE A 289 10.41 2.98 10.74
C ILE A 289 11.50 1.94 10.42
N ALA A 290 11.11 0.70 10.17
CA ALA A 290 12.05 -0.35 9.81
C ALA A 290 12.71 -0.06 8.44
N ALA A 291 11.95 0.41 7.46
CA ALA A 291 12.45 0.83 6.15
C ALA A 291 13.40 2.02 6.27
N GLY A 292 13.06 3.04 7.06
CA GLY A 292 13.92 4.19 7.31
C GLY A 292 15.26 3.83 7.99
N ARG A 293 15.28 2.81 8.85
CA ARG A 293 16.53 2.27 9.42
C ARG A 293 17.42 1.60 8.37
N LEU A 294 16.81 0.85 7.45
CA LEU A 294 17.54 0.22 6.34
C LEU A 294 18.07 1.26 5.35
N GLU A 295 17.30 2.29 5.06
CA GLU A 295 17.72 3.42 4.22
C GLU A 295 18.96 4.09 4.83
N LEU A 296 18.94 4.39 6.13
CA LEU A 296 20.08 4.97 6.83
C LEU A 296 21.32 4.06 6.77
N GLN A 297 21.13 2.74 6.87
CA GLN A 297 22.22 1.77 6.74
C GLN A 297 22.75 1.70 5.30
N ALA A 298 21.87 1.76 4.30
CA ALA A 298 22.27 1.76 2.89
C ALA A 298 23.07 3.01 2.54
N ILE A 299 22.61 4.21 2.97
CA ILE A 299 23.35 5.48 2.79
C ILE A 299 24.70 5.44 3.51
N ALA A 300 24.76 4.90 4.73
CA ALA A 300 26.02 4.77 5.47
C ALA A 300 27.01 3.83 4.77
N ALA A 301 26.53 2.74 4.18
CA ALA A 301 27.37 1.80 3.41
C ALA A 301 27.86 2.43 2.10
N ASP A 302 27.00 3.15 1.39
CA ASP A 302 27.34 3.87 0.15
C ASP A 302 28.32 5.03 0.42
N TYR A 303 28.14 5.77 1.50
CA TYR A 303 29.06 6.83 1.93
C TYR A 303 30.46 6.28 2.27
N ARG A 304 30.54 5.11 2.91
CA ARG A 304 31.81 4.43 3.18
C ARG A 304 32.51 4.04 1.88
N LEU A 305 31.77 3.44 0.95
CA LEU A 305 32.26 3.05 -0.37
C LEU A 305 32.80 4.28 -1.13
N THR A 306 32.05 5.38 -1.17
CA THR A 306 32.48 6.64 -1.76
C THR A 306 33.76 7.18 -1.10
N GLY A 307 33.88 7.05 0.23
CA GLY A 307 35.05 7.46 0.97
C GLY A 307 36.30 6.65 0.62
N GLU A 308 36.17 5.35 0.38
CA GLU A 308 37.27 4.45 0.01
C GLU A 308 37.70 4.63 -1.45
N THR A 309 36.81 4.97 -2.35
CA THR A 309 37.06 5.11 -3.80
C THR A 309 37.33 6.53 -4.27
N ARG A 310 37.25 7.53 -3.38
CA ARG A 310 37.30 8.96 -3.71
C ARG A 310 38.58 9.42 -4.45
N ALA A 311 39.70 8.70 -4.28
CA ALA A 311 40.99 9.09 -4.87
C ALA A 311 41.15 8.58 -6.34
N VAL A 312 40.31 7.65 -6.76
CA VAL A 312 40.40 7.01 -8.08
C VAL A 312 38.97 6.85 -8.63
N SER A 313 38.67 7.55 -9.69
CA SER A 313 37.32 7.52 -10.28
C SER A 313 37.03 6.27 -11.08
N ASP A 314 38.01 5.81 -11.86
CA ASP A 314 37.98 4.54 -12.59
C ASP A 314 39.40 4.01 -12.82
N VAL A 315 39.55 2.68 -12.82
CA VAL A 315 40.75 1.98 -13.26
C VAL A 315 40.34 0.83 -14.15
N ALA A 316 40.70 0.89 -15.41
CA ALA A 316 40.40 -0.15 -16.37
C ALA A 316 41.70 -0.72 -16.96
N ILE A 317 41.71 -2.04 -17.21
CA ILE A 317 42.73 -2.70 -18.00
C ILE A 317 42.15 -3.09 -19.33
N ARG A 318 42.81 -2.65 -20.39
CA ARG A 318 42.55 -3.09 -21.75
C ARG A 318 43.67 -4.03 -22.17
N ALA A 319 43.33 -5.24 -22.61
CA ALA A 319 44.25 -6.22 -23.14
C ALA A 319 43.76 -6.66 -24.52
N GLY A 320 44.63 -6.71 -25.51
CA GLY A 320 44.22 -7.01 -26.85
C GLY A 320 45.35 -7.51 -27.73
N LEU A 321 45.01 -7.76 -28.98
CA LEU A 321 45.93 -8.12 -30.07
C LEU A 321 45.66 -7.15 -31.18
N GLU A 322 46.72 -6.51 -31.66
CA GLU A 322 46.76 -5.70 -32.87
C GLU A 322 47.42 -6.50 -33.99
N ALA A 323 46.75 -6.65 -35.08
CA ALA A 323 47.29 -7.33 -36.29
C ALA A 323 47.39 -6.33 -37.42
N GLU A 324 48.61 -5.94 -37.75
CA GLU A 324 48.91 -5.03 -38.85
C GLU A 324 49.31 -5.82 -40.10
N ARG A 325 48.70 -5.52 -41.24
CA ARG A 325 49.07 -6.11 -42.52
C ARG A 325 49.62 -5.05 -43.47
N TYR A 326 50.93 -5.16 -43.74
CA TYR A 326 51.65 -4.30 -44.65
C TYR A 326 52.47 -5.14 -45.64
N ALA A 327 52.45 -4.80 -46.92
CA ALA A 327 53.22 -5.47 -47.99
C ALA A 327 53.10 -7.01 -47.99
N GLY A 328 51.90 -7.56 -47.67
CA GLY A 328 51.66 -9.01 -47.70
C GLY A 328 52.14 -9.75 -46.44
N LYS A 329 52.75 -9.08 -45.48
CA LYS A 329 53.13 -9.63 -44.16
C LYS A 329 52.13 -9.18 -43.12
N THR A 330 51.77 -10.09 -42.21
CA THR A 330 50.95 -9.78 -41.02
C THR A 330 51.82 -9.88 -39.80
N GLU A 331 51.91 -8.81 -39.05
CA GLU A 331 52.56 -8.74 -37.75
C GLU A 331 51.50 -8.66 -36.69
N THR A 332 51.65 -9.40 -35.58
CA THR A 332 50.68 -9.41 -34.47
C THR A 332 51.41 -8.97 -33.21
N THR A 333 50.95 -7.89 -32.65
CA THR A 333 51.52 -7.29 -31.45
C THR A 333 50.51 -7.37 -30.31
N PRO A 334 50.88 -7.89 -29.11
CA PRO A 334 50.03 -7.83 -27.94
C PRO A 334 49.99 -6.37 -27.39
N VAL A 335 48.80 -5.90 -27.09
CA VAL A 335 48.57 -4.56 -26.50
C VAL A 335 48.03 -4.74 -25.09
N VAL A 336 48.64 -4.05 -24.13
CA VAL A 336 48.11 -3.94 -22.76
C VAL A 336 48.16 -2.47 -22.38
N GLU A 337 47.00 -1.93 -22.07
CA GLU A 337 46.81 -0.54 -21.72
C GLU A 337 46.12 -0.46 -20.33
N VAL A 338 46.59 0.45 -19.49
CA VAL A 338 45.97 0.76 -18.23
C VAL A 338 45.43 2.18 -18.29
N GLU A 339 44.13 2.31 -18.19
CA GLU A 339 43.42 3.58 -18.17
C GLU A 339 43.01 3.91 -16.74
N PHE A 340 43.25 5.15 -16.30
CA PHE A 340 42.81 5.63 -15.00
C PHE A 340 42.42 7.11 -15.10
N GLU A 341 41.30 7.44 -14.45
CA GLU A 341 40.84 8.82 -14.32
C GLU A 341 41.39 9.46 -13.05
N ILE A 342 42.04 10.63 -13.21
CA ILE A 342 42.50 11.43 -12.07
C ILE A 342 41.56 12.62 -11.91
N PRO A 343 40.80 12.74 -10.80
CA PRO A 343 39.93 13.87 -10.55
C PRO A 343 40.75 15.13 -10.18
N LEU A 344 41.13 15.94 -11.17
CA LEU A 344 41.99 17.10 -10.98
C LEU A 344 41.34 18.24 -10.17
N TYR A 345 40.01 18.38 -10.26
CA TYR A 345 39.28 19.50 -9.65
C TYR A 345 38.54 19.14 -8.36
N ASP A 346 38.15 17.88 -8.19
CA ASP A 346 37.49 17.42 -6.96
C ASP A 346 38.08 16.08 -6.48
N THR A 347 38.78 16.13 -5.37
CA THR A 347 39.37 14.96 -4.70
C THR A 347 38.32 14.17 -3.88
N GLY A 348 37.04 14.14 -4.33
CA GLY A 348 35.93 13.49 -3.66
C GLY A 348 35.30 14.29 -2.51
N LYS A 349 35.63 15.59 -2.37
CA LYS A 349 35.02 16.45 -1.35
C LYS A 349 33.53 16.68 -1.60
N LEU A 350 33.13 16.85 -2.86
CA LEU A 350 31.74 17.04 -3.25
C LEU A 350 30.93 15.78 -2.92
N ALA A 351 31.39 14.61 -3.33
CA ALA A 351 30.74 13.33 -3.05
C ALA A 351 30.62 13.06 -1.53
N SER A 352 31.71 13.30 -0.77
CA SER A 352 31.70 13.21 0.70
C SER A 352 30.70 14.18 1.32
N ARG A 353 30.62 15.44 0.84
CA ARG A 353 29.67 16.43 1.36
C ARG A 353 28.23 16.04 1.06
N ARG A 354 27.95 15.55 -0.16
CA ARG A 354 26.64 15.05 -0.56
C ARG A 354 26.21 13.87 0.32
N GLY A 355 27.04 12.84 0.47
CA GLY A 355 26.73 11.68 1.29
C GLY A 355 26.49 12.03 2.76
N ALA A 356 27.27 12.97 3.33
CA ALA A 356 27.04 13.45 4.69
C ALA A 356 25.69 14.16 4.84
N LEU A 357 25.26 14.94 3.85
CA LEU A 357 23.96 15.63 3.86
C LEU A 357 22.80 14.64 3.64
N GLU A 358 22.96 13.64 2.78
CA GLU A 358 21.97 12.57 2.57
C GLU A 358 21.79 11.74 3.85
N TYR A 359 22.88 11.38 4.51
CA TYR A 359 22.82 10.70 5.81
C TYR A 359 22.10 11.54 6.87
N LEU A 360 22.44 12.83 6.99
CA LEU A 360 21.78 13.75 7.94
C LEU A 360 20.29 13.90 7.63
N LYS A 361 19.92 14.02 6.34
CA LYS A 361 18.53 14.06 5.89
C LYS A 361 17.78 12.79 6.32
N ALA A 362 18.33 11.61 6.02
CA ALA A 362 17.68 10.33 6.34
C ALA A 362 17.56 10.12 7.86
N ALA A 363 18.57 10.53 8.65
CA ALA A 363 18.53 10.47 10.11
C ALA A 363 17.41 11.35 10.70
N ASN A 364 17.26 12.57 10.18
CA ASN A 364 16.19 13.47 10.62
C ASN A 364 14.80 12.95 10.21
N LEU A 365 14.65 12.41 8.99
CA LEU A 365 13.40 11.81 8.55
C LEU A 365 13.00 10.60 9.40
N LEU A 366 13.96 9.76 9.79
CA LEU A 366 13.71 8.63 10.69
C LEU A 366 13.31 9.11 12.11
N ALA A 367 13.94 10.15 12.62
CA ALA A 367 13.59 10.74 13.92
C ALA A 367 12.17 11.36 13.89
N ASP A 368 11.83 12.05 12.80
CA ASP A 368 10.48 12.59 12.56
C ASP A 368 9.44 11.48 12.47
N ALA A 369 9.68 10.45 11.67
CA ALA A 369 8.82 9.29 11.56
C ALA A 369 8.59 8.59 12.91
N ALA A 370 9.62 8.46 13.76
CA ALA A 370 9.48 7.89 15.09
C ALA A 370 8.65 8.79 16.03
N THR A 371 8.75 10.11 15.91
CA THR A 371 7.95 11.07 16.67
C THR A 371 6.49 11.02 16.25
N ASN A 372 6.23 11.01 14.94
CA ASN A 372 4.89 10.92 14.38
C ASN A 372 4.24 9.57 14.75
N ALA A 373 4.97 8.46 14.65
CA ALA A 373 4.47 7.14 15.05
C ALA A 373 4.00 7.08 16.51
N ARG A 374 4.72 7.72 17.43
CA ARG A 374 4.29 7.82 18.83
C ARG A 374 3.03 8.67 18.99
N ALA A 375 2.94 9.79 18.29
CA ALA A 375 1.79 10.67 18.33
C ALA A 375 0.54 9.99 17.76
N GLU A 376 0.66 9.34 16.60
CA GLU A 376 -0.41 8.58 15.97
C GLU A 376 -0.88 7.41 16.84
N ALA A 377 0.04 6.68 17.45
CA ALA A 377 -0.29 5.57 18.35
C ALA A 377 -1.08 6.05 19.57
N ARG A 378 -0.70 7.19 20.18
CA ARG A 378 -1.45 7.79 21.29
C ARG A 378 -2.82 8.29 20.83
N ALA A 379 -2.89 8.97 19.68
CA ALA A 379 -4.14 9.46 19.13
C ALA A 379 -5.11 8.30 18.85
N ALA A 380 -4.66 7.24 18.18
CA ALA A 380 -5.47 6.05 17.91
C ALA A 380 -5.98 5.38 19.21
N HIS A 381 -5.15 5.32 20.25
CA HIS A 381 -5.57 4.79 21.56
C HIS A 381 -6.67 5.64 22.21
N LEU A 382 -6.50 6.97 22.21
CA LEU A 382 -7.49 7.90 22.75
C LEU A 382 -8.80 7.81 21.95
N GLU A 383 -8.68 7.75 20.63
CA GLU A 383 -9.83 7.71 19.73
C GLU A 383 -10.65 6.42 19.91
N VAL A 384 -10.02 5.24 19.87
CA VAL A 384 -10.74 3.97 20.04
C VAL A 384 -11.41 3.87 21.40
N THR A 385 -10.76 4.40 22.46
CA THR A 385 -11.32 4.40 23.81
C THR A 385 -12.50 5.38 23.93
N GLY A 386 -12.34 6.59 23.39
CA GLY A 386 -13.38 7.61 23.37
C GLY A 386 -14.59 7.20 22.53
N LYS A 387 -14.37 6.70 21.29
CA LYS A 387 -15.44 6.23 20.40
C LYS A 387 -16.18 5.02 20.99
N HIS A 388 -15.47 4.11 21.68
CA HIS A 388 -16.13 3.03 22.43
C HIS A 388 -17.06 3.56 23.51
N GLY A 389 -16.60 4.54 24.30
CA GLY A 389 -17.41 5.17 25.34
C GLY A 389 -18.68 5.83 24.78
N VAL A 390 -18.54 6.57 23.69
CA VAL A 390 -19.67 7.23 22.99
C VAL A 390 -20.64 6.18 22.44
N ALA A 391 -20.17 5.17 21.71
CA ALA A 391 -21.02 4.13 21.13
C ALA A 391 -21.74 3.31 22.22
N ARG A 392 -21.06 3.05 23.33
CA ARG A 392 -21.66 2.40 24.49
C ARG A 392 -22.76 3.26 25.12
N HIS A 393 -22.56 4.58 25.26
CA HIS A 393 -23.56 5.49 25.80
C HIS A 393 -24.83 5.51 24.93
N TRP A 394 -24.67 5.57 23.61
CA TRP A 394 -25.80 5.44 22.69
C TRP A 394 -26.56 4.14 22.87
N ARG A 395 -25.87 3.01 22.95
CA ARG A 395 -26.47 1.69 23.07
C ARG A 395 -27.17 1.49 24.42
N ASP A 396 -26.51 1.88 25.52
CA ASP A 396 -26.93 1.52 26.89
C ASP A 396 -27.84 2.56 27.55
N VAL A 397 -27.84 3.80 27.04
CA VAL A 397 -28.61 4.92 27.65
C VAL A 397 -29.58 5.54 26.66
N VAL A 398 -29.09 6.07 25.52
CA VAL A 398 -29.94 6.86 24.60
C VAL A 398 -31.01 6.00 23.94
N LEU A 399 -30.63 4.89 23.31
CA LEU A 399 -31.59 4.02 22.61
C LEU A 399 -32.66 3.42 23.54
N PRO A 400 -32.36 2.93 24.76
CA PRO A 400 -33.39 2.47 25.67
C PRO A 400 -34.36 3.56 26.09
N LEU A 401 -33.88 4.78 26.38
CA LEU A 401 -34.74 5.92 26.73
C LEU A 401 -35.65 6.31 25.56
N ARG A 402 -35.12 6.36 24.33
CA ARG A 402 -35.93 6.63 23.12
C ARG A 402 -37.02 5.59 22.93
N ARG A 403 -36.72 4.31 23.08
CA ARG A 403 -37.74 3.23 23.00
C ARG A 403 -38.84 3.42 24.04
N THR A 404 -38.50 3.82 25.26
CA THR A 404 -39.51 4.12 26.28
C THR A 404 -40.36 5.31 25.86
N ILE A 405 -39.78 6.37 25.30
CA ILE A 405 -40.53 7.53 24.78
C ILE A 405 -41.46 7.09 23.65
N ASP A 406 -40.99 6.35 22.68
CA ASP A 406 -41.78 5.87 21.54
C ASP A 406 -42.97 5.01 22.00
N GLU A 407 -42.75 4.12 22.99
CA GLU A 407 -43.81 3.28 23.58
C GLU A 407 -44.84 4.09 24.32
N GLU A 408 -44.46 5.09 25.13
CA GLU A 408 -45.36 5.97 25.87
C GLU A 408 -46.07 6.96 24.93
N ALA A 409 -45.41 7.49 23.91
CA ALA A 409 -46.02 8.34 22.89
C ALA A 409 -47.17 7.59 22.16
N LEU A 410 -46.94 6.32 21.78
CA LEU A 410 -47.95 5.49 21.15
C LEU A 410 -49.15 5.24 22.08
N LYS A 411 -48.93 5.00 23.41
CA LYS A 411 -49.99 4.84 24.39
C LYS A 411 -50.78 6.14 24.58
N SER A 412 -50.11 7.28 24.67
CA SER A 412 -50.73 8.60 24.77
C SER A 412 -51.56 8.95 23.55
N TYR A 413 -51.08 8.62 22.35
CA TYR A 413 -51.86 8.78 21.12
C TYR A 413 -53.10 7.89 21.11
N ASN A 414 -52.98 6.61 21.49
CA ASN A 414 -54.14 5.71 21.58
C ASN A 414 -55.13 6.13 22.64
N GLY A 415 -54.67 6.83 23.68
CA GLY A 415 -55.48 7.45 24.72
C GLY A 415 -56.09 8.81 24.33
N MET A 416 -55.88 9.28 23.09
CA MET A 416 -56.29 10.60 22.58
C MET A 416 -55.76 11.78 23.42
N ILE A 417 -54.58 11.61 24.06
CA ILE A 417 -53.94 12.62 24.89
C ILE A 417 -53.01 13.48 24.03
N THR A 418 -52.35 12.90 23.05
CA THR A 418 -51.38 13.56 22.14
C THR A 418 -51.90 13.57 20.72
N SER A 419 -51.42 14.53 19.90
CA SER A 419 -51.75 14.67 18.50
C SER A 419 -50.94 13.72 17.62
N THR A 420 -51.44 13.48 16.39
CA THR A 420 -50.70 12.74 15.36
C THR A 420 -49.38 13.43 15.05
N PHE A 421 -49.32 14.75 15.09
CA PHE A 421 -48.09 15.54 14.87
C PHE A 421 -47.02 15.23 15.91
N GLU A 422 -47.35 15.20 17.20
CA GLU A 422 -46.41 14.84 18.29
C GLU A 422 -45.88 13.42 18.12
N LEU A 423 -46.75 12.47 17.76
CA LEU A 423 -46.32 11.09 17.51
C LEU A 423 -45.29 10.99 16.34
N ILE A 424 -45.43 11.82 15.32
CA ILE A 424 -44.49 11.85 14.19
C ILE A 424 -43.19 12.54 14.57
N GLU A 425 -43.24 13.60 15.34
CA GLU A 425 -42.02 14.23 15.90
C GLU A 425 -41.23 13.23 16.75
N ASP A 426 -41.90 12.46 17.61
CA ASP A 426 -41.26 11.40 18.38
C ASP A 426 -40.65 10.31 17.49
N ALA A 427 -41.33 9.89 16.41
CA ALA A 427 -40.81 8.93 15.45
C ALA A 427 -39.59 9.45 14.68
N ARG A 428 -39.55 10.75 14.34
CA ARG A 428 -38.40 11.42 13.72
C ARG A 428 -37.18 11.42 14.66
N ASP A 429 -37.41 11.86 15.90
CA ASP A 429 -36.39 11.85 16.93
C ASP A 429 -35.87 10.44 17.23
N GLY A 430 -36.75 9.42 17.19
CA GLY A 430 -36.39 8.02 17.29
C GLY A 430 -35.48 7.55 16.15
N LEU A 431 -35.76 7.95 14.91
CA LEU A 431 -34.89 7.68 13.75
C LEU A 431 -33.53 8.36 13.92
N GLU A 432 -33.48 9.64 14.28
CA GLU A 432 -32.24 10.37 14.50
C GLU A 432 -31.37 9.69 15.57
N ALA A 433 -31.99 9.20 16.65
CA ALA A 433 -31.28 8.46 17.68
C ALA A 433 -30.72 7.12 17.16
N GLN A 434 -31.46 6.39 16.33
CA GLN A 434 -30.99 5.15 15.72
C GLN A 434 -29.83 5.40 14.74
N LEU A 435 -29.92 6.42 13.89
CA LEU A 435 -28.84 6.85 13.00
C LEU A 435 -27.61 7.32 13.79
N GLY A 436 -27.80 8.08 14.87
CA GLY A 436 -26.74 8.50 15.77
C GLY A 436 -26.00 7.32 16.42
N ALA A 437 -26.72 6.30 16.84
CA ALA A 437 -26.15 5.08 17.40
C ALA A 437 -25.41 4.25 16.35
N ALA A 438 -25.97 4.10 15.14
CA ALA A 438 -25.30 3.43 14.01
C ALA A 438 -24.00 4.14 13.63
N LYS A 439 -24.03 5.49 13.56
CA LYS A 439 -22.85 6.33 13.32
C LYS A 439 -21.78 6.14 14.40
N ALA A 440 -22.18 6.18 15.68
CA ALA A 440 -21.24 5.99 16.79
C ALA A 440 -20.61 4.59 16.77
N LYS A 441 -21.37 3.55 16.41
CA LYS A 441 -20.87 2.18 16.21
C LYS A 441 -19.88 2.08 15.05
N ARG A 442 -20.19 2.72 13.92
CA ARG A 442 -19.27 2.83 12.76
C ARG A 442 -17.97 3.50 13.17
N ASP A 443 -18.04 4.64 13.83
CA ASP A 443 -16.87 5.42 14.23
C ASP A 443 -15.97 4.63 15.18
N TYR A 444 -16.54 3.80 16.05
CA TYR A 444 -15.75 2.86 16.87
C TYR A 444 -14.99 1.83 16.03
N TRP A 445 -15.64 1.18 15.06
CA TRP A 445 -14.98 0.17 14.25
C TRP A 445 -13.92 0.75 13.31
N LEU A 446 -14.10 1.99 12.83
CA LEU A 446 -13.06 2.73 12.12
C LEU A 446 -11.86 3.00 13.03
N ALA A 447 -12.09 3.54 14.22
CA ALA A 447 -11.02 3.80 15.19
C ALA A 447 -10.29 2.51 15.61
N GLU A 448 -10.97 1.38 15.70
CA GLU A 448 -10.34 0.08 15.98
C GLU A 448 -9.42 -0.36 14.84
N THR A 449 -9.84 -0.12 13.59
CA THR A 449 -9.00 -0.38 12.41
C THR A 449 -7.78 0.53 12.39
N ASP A 450 -7.92 1.79 12.82
CA ASP A 450 -6.82 2.76 12.90
C ASP A 450 -5.75 2.41 13.93
N VAL A 451 -6.12 1.71 15.00
CA VAL A 451 -5.13 1.14 15.94
C VAL A 451 -4.20 0.15 15.23
N THR A 452 -4.72 -0.67 14.32
CA THR A 452 -3.89 -1.60 13.53
C THR A 452 -2.94 -0.83 12.62
N ALA A 453 -3.43 0.21 11.93
CA ALA A 453 -2.62 1.09 11.09
C ALA A 453 -1.52 1.80 11.89
N ALA A 454 -1.83 2.29 13.09
CA ALA A 454 -0.87 2.98 13.95
C ALA A 454 0.26 2.05 14.45
N ILE A 455 -0.03 0.76 14.67
CA ILE A 455 0.96 -0.24 15.13
C ILE A 455 1.88 -0.69 14.01
N TRP A 456 1.34 -0.93 12.81
CA TRP A 456 2.07 -1.58 11.73
C TRP A 456 2.58 -0.62 10.65
N GLY A 457 2.11 0.61 10.65
CA GLY A 457 2.25 1.50 9.50
C GLY A 457 1.31 1.00 8.39
N GLY A 458 0.88 1.73 7.50
CA GLY A 458 -0.14 1.34 6.51
C GLY A 458 -1.22 2.41 6.43
N THR A 459 -0.97 3.53 7.05
CA THR A 459 -1.51 4.76 6.52
C THR A 459 -0.77 4.94 5.21
N ALA A 460 -1.42 4.64 4.09
CA ALA A 460 -1.01 5.15 2.80
C ALA A 460 -0.55 6.57 3.07
N ALA A 461 0.57 6.97 2.47
CA ALA A 461 1.01 8.34 2.52
C ALA A 461 -0.14 9.25 2.03
N ALA A 462 -1.09 9.48 2.91
CA ALA A 462 -2.15 10.46 2.82
C ALA A 462 -1.54 11.86 2.97
N GLY A 463 -0.38 12.04 2.37
CA GLY A 463 0.46 13.21 2.39
C GLY A 463 1.28 13.41 1.12
N LYS A 464 0.95 12.78 0.01
CA LYS A 464 1.11 13.48 -1.26
C LYS A 464 0.03 14.55 -1.27
N SER A 465 0.26 15.62 -0.51
CA SER A 465 -0.36 16.90 -0.74
C SER A 465 -0.33 17.15 -2.25
N ASP A 466 -1.50 17.29 -2.83
CA ASP A 466 -1.69 18.18 -3.98
C ASP A 466 -0.95 19.48 -3.66
N GLY A 467 0.33 19.54 -4.01
CA GLY A 467 1.08 20.75 -4.21
C GLY A 467 0.49 21.32 -5.48
N GLY A 468 -0.54 22.16 -5.32
CA GLY A 468 -1.08 22.94 -6.37
C GLY A 468 0.04 23.72 -7.05
N ASP A 469 0.16 23.53 -8.34
CA ASP A 469 0.68 24.54 -9.24
C ASP A 469 -0.25 25.76 -9.14
N GLU A 470 0.26 26.86 -8.59
CA GLU A 470 -0.11 28.22 -8.94
C GLU A 470 1.01 28.85 -9.77
#